data_75bf2a31df5c5407d10f62dfee0b4a05
#
_entry.id   75bf2a31df5c5407d10f62dfee0b4a05
#
_cell.length_a   1.000
_cell.length_b   1.000
_cell.length_c   1.000
_cell.angle_alpha   90.00
_cell.angle_beta   90.00
_cell.angle_gamma   90.00
#
_symmetry.space_group_name_H-M   'P 1'
#
loop_
_entity.id
_entity.type
_entity.pdbx_description
1 polymer ?
#
loop_
_entity_poly.entity_id
_entity_poly.type
_entity_poly.pdbx_seq_one_letter_code
_entity_poly.pdbx_strand_id
1 'polypeptide(L)'
;MKGDTMRKGIYDLETLRKAYNRGDHLKYLFFWGHTPPADGRINESCFSQWWMCRFAVDGTEYTCAEQFMMAEKARMFGDGEMLSMILKAKHPKEMKAYGRAVRNFDKDKWDGACYEIVKRGNLAKFSQNPELWDYLKSTKWRILVEASPRDRIWGIGMGKSNPDAECPVKWRGTNFLGFALTEGRDLLLEREEGENG
;
A
#
# COMPACT_ATOMS: atom_id res chain seq x y z
N MET A 1 -19.99 23.51 14.78
CA MET A 1 -19.18 22.34 14.35
C MET A 1 -18.87 22.56 12.88
N LYS A 2 -17.62 22.91 12.54
CA LYS A 2 -17.18 22.99 11.13
C LYS A 2 -17.07 21.55 10.64
N GLY A 3 -17.88 21.18 9.66
CA GLY A 3 -17.91 19.84 9.10
C GLY A 3 -16.51 19.39 8.70
N ASP A 4 -16.19 18.17 9.06
CA ASP A 4 -14.97 17.44 8.69
C ASP A 4 -15.09 17.14 7.19
N THR A 5 -14.82 18.16 6.36
CA THR A 5 -14.85 18.00 4.89
C THR A 5 -13.80 16.96 4.55
N MET A 6 -14.25 15.79 4.12
CA MET A 6 -13.39 14.70 3.68
C MET A 6 -12.34 15.24 2.72
N ARG A 7 -11.08 15.17 3.11
CA ARG A 7 -9.94 15.55 2.27
C ARG A 7 -9.65 14.43 1.26
N LYS A 8 -10.64 14.18 0.39
CA LYS A 8 -10.46 13.31 -0.78
C LYS A 8 -9.45 13.98 -1.72
N GLY A 9 -8.53 13.20 -2.28
CA GLY A 9 -7.66 13.66 -3.36
C GLY A 9 -6.20 13.97 -2.99
N ILE A 10 -5.68 13.51 -1.83
CA ILE A 10 -4.23 13.57 -1.52
C ILE A 10 -3.63 12.17 -1.68
N TYR A 11 -3.25 11.83 -2.91
CA TYR A 11 -2.74 10.51 -3.28
C TYR A 11 -1.32 10.56 -3.88
N ASP A 12 -0.65 11.70 -3.76
CA ASP A 12 0.72 11.87 -4.19
C ASP A 12 1.46 12.88 -3.31
N LEU A 13 2.78 12.82 -3.38
CA LEU A 13 3.65 13.64 -2.54
C LEU A 13 3.61 15.13 -2.90
N GLU A 14 3.37 15.46 -4.16
CA GLU A 14 3.33 16.87 -4.60
C GLU A 14 2.07 17.55 -4.06
N THR A 15 0.91 16.92 -4.21
CA THR A 15 -0.36 17.40 -3.65
C THR A 15 -0.29 17.51 -2.12
N LEU A 16 0.33 16.51 -1.46
CA LEU A 16 0.53 16.54 -0.02
C LEU A 16 1.43 17.71 0.42
N ARG A 17 2.53 17.95 -0.27
CA ARG A 17 3.43 19.08 0.02
C ARG A 17 2.75 20.42 -0.19
N LYS A 18 1.93 20.55 -1.23
CA LYS A 18 1.12 21.76 -1.45
C LYS A 18 0.14 22.01 -0.30
N ALA A 19 -0.55 20.97 0.16
CA ALA A 19 -1.46 21.05 1.31
C ALA A 19 -0.72 21.42 2.59
N TYR A 20 0.42 20.80 2.85
CA TYR A 20 1.28 21.12 4.01
C TYR A 20 1.75 22.57 4.00
N ASN A 21 2.24 23.06 2.86
CA ASN A 21 2.75 24.44 2.73
C ASN A 21 1.63 25.49 2.84
N ARG A 22 0.38 25.14 2.54
CA ARG A 22 -0.79 26.01 2.79
C ARG A 22 -1.17 26.09 4.27
N GLY A 23 -0.57 25.26 5.13
CA GLY A 23 -0.94 25.15 6.55
C GLY A 23 -2.21 24.36 6.78
N ASP A 24 -2.58 23.44 5.87
CA ASP A 24 -3.73 22.58 6.04
C ASP A 24 -3.53 21.66 7.25
N HIS A 25 -4.62 21.44 8.02
CA HIS A 25 -4.56 20.53 9.16
C HIS A 25 -4.52 19.08 8.69
N LEU A 26 -3.31 18.51 8.56
CA LEU A 26 -3.06 17.16 8.10
C LEU A 26 -2.96 16.21 9.31
N LYS A 27 -3.52 15.00 9.16
CA LYS A 27 -3.33 13.92 10.14
C LYS A 27 -2.79 12.69 9.45
N TYR A 28 -1.79 12.10 10.06
CA TYR A 28 -1.10 10.91 9.53
C TYR A 28 -1.40 9.68 10.38
N LEU A 29 -1.34 8.52 9.74
CA LEU A 29 -1.21 7.24 10.42
C LEU A 29 0.04 6.56 9.87
N PHE A 30 1.06 6.45 10.72
CA PHE A 30 2.32 5.82 10.37
C PHE A 30 2.24 4.31 10.60
N PHE A 31 2.72 3.54 9.63
CA PHE A 31 2.86 2.10 9.76
C PHE A 31 4.24 1.64 9.25
N TRP A 32 4.71 0.53 9.79
CA TRP A 32 5.90 -0.18 9.34
C TRP A 32 5.97 -1.54 10.03
N GLY A 33 6.48 -2.56 9.30
CA GLY A 33 6.49 -3.94 9.78
C GLY A 33 5.20 -4.69 9.42
N HIS A 34 5.25 -6.00 9.59
CA HIS A 34 4.16 -6.91 9.17
C HIS A 34 3.83 -7.95 10.24
N THR A 35 4.39 -7.83 11.43
CA THR A 35 4.16 -8.77 12.53
C THR A 35 2.86 -8.42 13.23
N PRO A 36 1.88 -9.36 13.27
CA PRO A 36 0.68 -9.17 14.06
C PRO A 36 1.01 -8.99 15.54
N PRO A 37 0.22 -8.22 16.29
CA PRO A 37 0.36 -8.16 17.74
C PRO A 37 0.04 -9.54 18.38
N ALA A 38 0.63 -9.80 19.53
CA ALA A 38 0.52 -11.10 20.22
C ALA A 38 -0.92 -11.49 20.60
N ASP A 39 -1.81 -10.52 20.75
CA ASP A 39 -3.23 -10.72 21.07
C ASP A 39 -4.11 -11.01 19.82
N GLY A 40 -3.51 -11.09 18.65
CA GLY A 40 -4.18 -11.40 17.39
C GLY A 40 -5.08 -10.29 16.81
N ARG A 41 -5.13 -9.11 17.45
CA ARG A 41 -5.93 -8.00 16.94
C ARG A 41 -5.36 -7.46 15.63
N ILE A 42 -6.22 -6.94 14.75
CA ILE A 42 -5.78 -6.20 13.58
C ILE A 42 -5.28 -4.82 14.01
N ASN A 43 -4.11 -4.45 13.51
CA ASN A 43 -3.49 -3.15 13.71
C ASN A 43 -2.83 -2.65 12.41
N GLU A 44 -2.09 -1.54 12.50
CA GLU A 44 -1.44 -0.91 11.35
C GLU A 44 -0.44 -1.81 10.59
N SER A 45 0.04 -2.90 11.19
CA SER A 45 0.90 -3.85 10.47
C SER A 45 0.20 -4.56 9.31
N CYS A 46 -1.15 -4.60 9.33
CA CYS A 46 -1.94 -5.16 8.23
C CYS A 46 -1.81 -4.35 6.92
N PHE A 47 -1.34 -3.11 6.97
CA PHE A 47 -1.07 -2.29 5.78
C PHE A 47 0.17 -2.72 5.02
N SER A 48 1.06 -3.50 5.66
CA SER A 48 2.24 -4.03 4.99
C SER A 48 1.85 -4.93 3.81
N GLN A 49 2.62 -4.84 2.72
CA GLN A 49 2.55 -5.77 1.60
C GLN A 49 2.86 -7.22 2.02
N TRP A 50 3.58 -7.41 3.13
CA TRP A 50 3.99 -8.71 3.68
C TRP A 50 2.99 -9.30 4.66
N TRP A 51 1.91 -8.59 5.01
CA TRP A 51 0.86 -9.15 5.85
C TRP A 51 0.20 -10.34 5.16
N MET A 52 0.21 -11.48 5.83
CA MET A 52 -0.35 -12.72 5.29
C MET A 52 -1.88 -12.71 5.38
N CYS A 53 -2.53 -12.69 4.24
CA CYS A 53 -3.97 -12.84 4.08
C CYS A 53 -4.26 -13.33 2.66
N ARG A 54 -5.35 -14.08 2.49
CA ARG A 54 -5.76 -14.57 1.17
C ARG A 54 -6.67 -13.58 0.47
N PHE A 55 -6.47 -13.43 -0.83
CA PHE A 55 -7.37 -12.72 -1.73
C PHE A 55 -7.13 -13.21 -3.16
N ALA A 56 -8.10 -13.00 -4.04
CA ALA A 56 -8.02 -13.41 -5.44
C ALA A 56 -8.09 -12.21 -6.38
N VAL A 57 -7.32 -12.26 -7.47
CA VAL A 57 -7.42 -11.31 -8.59
C VAL A 57 -7.37 -12.12 -9.88
N ASP A 58 -8.33 -11.89 -10.79
CA ASP A 58 -8.45 -12.57 -12.09
C ASP A 58 -8.37 -14.11 -11.97
N GLY A 59 -9.04 -14.67 -10.95
CA GLY A 59 -9.09 -16.11 -10.71
C GLY A 59 -7.82 -16.71 -10.10
N THR A 60 -6.78 -15.92 -9.81
CA THR A 60 -5.56 -16.39 -9.14
C THR A 60 -5.60 -15.98 -7.66
N GLU A 61 -5.41 -16.94 -6.76
CA GLU A 61 -5.32 -16.70 -5.32
C GLU A 61 -3.90 -16.31 -4.93
N TYR A 62 -3.79 -15.34 -4.03
CA TYR A 62 -2.55 -14.83 -3.45
C TYR A 62 -2.60 -14.91 -1.93
N THR A 63 -1.44 -15.05 -1.29
CA THR A 63 -1.30 -15.18 0.16
C THR A 63 -0.83 -13.90 0.84
N CYS A 64 -0.42 -12.90 0.08
CA CYS A 64 -0.11 -11.54 0.54
C CYS A 64 0.01 -10.60 -0.67
N ALA A 65 -0.04 -9.30 -0.42
CA ALA A 65 0.04 -8.30 -1.48
C ALA A 65 1.44 -8.24 -2.16
N GLU A 66 2.52 -8.62 -1.46
CA GLU A 66 3.84 -8.78 -2.08
C GLU A 66 3.83 -9.86 -3.15
N GLN A 67 3.15 -11.00 -2.89
CA GLN A 67 3.04 -12.09 -3.90
C GLN A 67 2.34 -11.58 -5.15
N PHE A 68 1.23 -10.87 -5.00
CA PHE A 68 0.51 -10.28 -6.13
C PHE A 68 1.40 -9.32 -6.92
N MET A 69 2.03 -8.35 -6.25
CA MET A 69 2.90 -7.36 -6.90
C MET A 69 4.04 -8.01 -7.68
N MET A 70 4.70 -9.03 -7.10
CA MET A 70 5.79 -9.74 -7.78
C MET A 70 5.29 -10.62 -8.93
N ALA A 71 4.11 -11.23 -8.80
CA ALA A 71 3.48 -12.00 -9.87
C ALA A 71 3.11 -11.10 -11.06
N GLU A 72 2.52 -9.93 -10.81
CA GLU A 72 2.21 -8.96 -11.86
C GLU A 72 3.48 -8.46 -12.55
N LYS A 73 4.56 -8.25 -11.80
CA LYS A 73 5.86 -7.93 -12.39
C LYS A 73 6.36 -9.04 -13.33
N ALA A 74 6.29 -10.30 -12.90
CA ALA A 74 6.70 -11.43 -13.74
C ALA A 74 5.82 -11.56 -15.00
N ARG A 75 4.50 -11.33 -14.88
CA ARG A 75 3.58 -11.32 -16.05
C ARG A 75 3.93 -10.19 -17.02
N MET A 76 4.14 -8.99 -16.51
CA MET A 76 4.47 -7.80 -17.31
C MET A 76 5.70 -8.00 -18.18
N PHE A 77 6.71 -8.72 -17.68
CA PHE A 77 7.96 -8.98 -18.41
C PHE A 77 8.02 -10.36 -19.06
N GLY A 78 6.91 -11.13 -19.06
CA GLY A 78 6.81 -12.41 -19.73
C GLY A 78 7.63 -13.54 -19.11
N ASP A 79 8.00 -13.43 -17.81
CA ASP A 79 8.81 -14.43 -17.12
C ASP A 79 7.94 -15.48 -16.41
N GLY A 80 7.49 -16.48 -17.17
CA GLY A 80 6.64 -17.57 -16.66
C GLY A 80 7.33 -18.45 -15.62
N GLU A 81 8.66 -18.58 -15.65
CA GLU A 81 9.40 -19.33 -14.65
C GLU A 81 9.36 -18.62 -13.30
N MET A 82 9.74 -17.34 -13.25
CA MET A 82 9.67 -16.55 -12.02
C MET A 82 8.24 -16.40 -11.53
N LEU A 83 7.25 -16.25 -12.41
CA LEU A 83 5.84 -16.28 -12.03
C LEU A 83 5.48 -17.57 -11.29
N SER A 84 5.87 -18.73 -11.82
CA SER A 84 5.62 -20.03 -11.16
C SER A 84 6.28 -20.13 -9.79
N MET A 85 7.53 -19.64 -9.67
CA MET A 85 8.27 -19.62 -8.39
C MET A 85 7.59 -18.71 -7.37
N ILE A 86 7.18 -17.51 -7.77
CA ILE A 86 6.47 -16.55 -6.91
C ILE A 86 5.16 -17.14 -6.39
N LEU A 87 4.35 -17.76 -7.27
CA LEU A 87 3.05 -18.32 -6.87
C LEU A 87 3.20 -19.52 -5.92
N LYS A 88 4.31 -20.27 -5.97
CA LYS A 88 4.61 -21.40 -5.07
C LYS A 88 5.28 -20.98 -3.76
N ALA A 89 5.84 -19.78 -3.69
CA ALA A 89 6.57 -19.29 -2.53
C ALA A 89 5.65 -19.19 -1.31
N LYS A 90 6.19 -19.53 -0.14
CA LYS A 90 5.45 -19.51 1.14
C LYS A 90 5.72 -18.25 1.98
N HIS A 91 6.83 -17.59 1.73
CA HIS A 91 7.26 -16.44 2.51
C HIS A 91 7.47 -15.21 1.64
N PRO A 92 7.02 -14.00 2.07
CA PRO A 92 7.17 -12.77 1.31
C PRO A 92 8.61 -12.44 0.91
N LYS A 93 9.59 -12.85 1.74
CA LYS A 93 11.01 -12.69 1.42
C LYS A 93 11.43 -13.45 0.14
N GLU A 94 10.90 -14.67 -0.05
CA GLU A 94 11.15 -15.47 -1.26
C GLU A 94 10.46 -14.84 -2.46
N MET A 95 9.19 -14.43 -2.30
CA MET A 95 8.42 -13.74 -3.34
C MET A 95 9.16 -12.50 -3.86
N LYS A 96 9.69 -11.69 -2.94
CA LYS A 96 10.49 -10.52 -3.26
C LYS A 96 11.80 -10.87 -3.96
N ALA A 97 12.46 -11.95 -3.53
CA ALA A 97 13.71 -12.40 -4.15
C ALA A 97 13.47 -12.84 -5.60
N TYR A 98 12.43 -13.64 -5.86
CA TYR A 98 12.04 -14.04 -7.23
C TYR A 98 11.61 -12.85 -8.08
N GLY A 99 10.85 -11.91 -7.51
CA GLY A 99 10.49 -10.67 -8.20
C GLY A 99 11.68 -9.77 -8.58
N ARG A 100 12.77 -9.84 -7.83
CA ARG A 100 14.05 -9.18 -8.19
C ARG A 100 14.80 -9.91 -9.29
N ALA A 101 14.59 -11.23 -9.42
CA ALA A 101 15.22 -12.06 -10.43
C ALA A 101 14.46 -12.13 -11.77
N VAL A 102 13.32 -11.43 -11.88
CA VAL A 102 12.53 -11.36 -13.11
C VAL A 102 13.39 -10.88 -14.27
N ARG A 103 13.45 -11.69 -15.34
CA ARG A 103 14.20 -11.42 -16.58
C ARG A 103 13.49 -10.35 -17.43
N ASN A 104 14.21 -9.78 -18.37
CA ASN A 104 13.69 -8.74 -19.28
C ASN A 104 13.11 -7.52 -18.55
N PHE A 105 13.54 -7.27 -17.33
CA PHE A 105 13.06 -6.16 -16.53
C PHE A 105 13.42 -4.82 -17.17
N ASP A 106 12.41 -4.00 -17.40
CA ASP A 106 12.51 -2.63 -17.87
C ASP A 106 12.01 -1.70 -16.76
N LYS A 107 12.93 -0.89 -16.25
CA LYS A 107 12.65 -0.02 -15.10
C LYS A 107 11.58 1.02 -15.41
N ASP A 108 11.63 1.63 -16.59
CA ASP A 108 10.71 2.73 -16.95
C ASP A 108 9.28 2.20 -17.12
N LYS A 109 9.14 1.02 -17.72
CA LYS A 109 7.85 0.35 -17.82
C LYS A 109 7.30 -0.02 -16.43
N TRP A 110 8.15 -0.56 -15.56
CA TRP A 110 7.75 -0.91 -14.21
C TRP A 110 7.35 0.33 -13.40
N ASP A 111 8.15 1.38 -13.43
CA ASP A 111 7.87 2.62 -12.71
C ASP A 111 6.54 3.26 -13.15
N GLY A 112 6.19 3.14 -14.44
CA GLY A 112 4.92 3.62 -14.97
C GLY A 112 3.69 2.79 -14.56
N ALA A 113 3.87 1.54 -14.11
CA ALA A 113 2.77 0.62 -13.81
C ALA A 113 2.66 0.22 -12.34
N CYS A 114 3.76 0.25 -11.58
CA CYS A 114 3.83 -0.37 -10.26
C CYS A 114 2.86 0.22 -9.24
N TYR A 115 2.56 1.52 -9.30
CA TYR A 115 1.61 2.16 -8.40
C TYR A 115 0.19 1.58 -8.58
N GLU A 116 -0.29 1.50 -9.82
CA GLU A 116 -1.61 0.95 -10.14
C GLU A 116 -1.71 -0.55 -9.80
N ILE A 117 -0.64 -1.30 -10.03
CA ILE A 117 -0.55 -2.71 -9.64
C ILE A 117 -0.72 -2.85 -8.12
N VAL A 118 0.02 -2.09 -7.33
CA VAL A 118 -0.05 -2.14 -5.86
C VAL A 118 -1.41 -1.68 -5.36
N LYS A 119 -1.98 -0.62 -5.92
CA LYS A 119 -3.33 -0.15 -5.60
C LYS A 119 -4.36 -1.24 -5.87
N ARG A 120 -4.33 -1.88 -7.05
CA ARG A 120 -5.22 -3.00 -7.41
C ARG A 120 -5.12 -4.17 -6.45
N GLY A 121 -3.90 -4.59 -6.09
CA GLY A 121 -3.68 -5.67 -5.13
C GLY A 121 -4.22 -5.34 -3.74
N ASN A 122 -4.04 -4.11 -3.28
CA ASN A 122 -4.57 -3.66 -1.99
C ASN A 122 -6.10 -3.51 -2.03
N LEU A 123 -6.70 -3.03 -3.11
CA LEU A 123 -8.16 -3.03 -3.28
C LEU A 123 -8.72 -4.45 -3.11
N ALA A 124 -8.13 -5.46 -3.79
CA ALA A 124 -8.55 -6.84 -3.66
C ALA A 124 -8.32 -7.39 -2.25
N LYS A 125 -7.17 -7.11 -1.65
CA LYS A 125 -6.83 -7.50 -0.28
C LYS A 125 -7.87 -7.02 0.73
N PHE A 126 -8.19 -5.74 0.71
CA PHE A 126 -9.07 -5.14 1.71
C PHE A 126 -10.56 -5.42 1.42
N SER A 127 -11.01 -5.44 0.17
CA SER A 127 -12.40 -5.76 -0.17
C SER A 127 -12.79 -7.21 0.12
N GLN A 128 -11.83 -8.13 0.14
CA GLN A 128 -12.08 -9.56 0.37
C GLN A 128 -11.78 -10.02 1.81
N ASN A 129 -11.31 -9.14 2.68
CA ASN A 129 -11.00 -9.45 4.08
C ASN A 129 -11.70 -8.44 5.00
N PRO A 130 -12.92 -8.73 5.49
CA PRO A 130 -13.74 -7.78 6.23
C PRO A 130 -13.05 -7.14 7.44
N GLU A 131 -12.33 -7.93 8.24
CA GLU A 131 -11.62 -7.40 9.43
C GLU A 131 -10.51 -6.40 9.04
N LEU A 132 -9.83 -6.64 7.91
CA LEU A 132 -8.81 -5.72 7.40
C LEU A 132 -9.48 -4.46 6.85
N TRP A 133 -10.63 -4.62 6.18
CA TRP A 133 -11.42 -3.50 5.67
C TRP A 133 -11.94 -2.61 6.80
N ASP A 134 -12.50 -3.19 7.84
CA ASP A 134 -12.98 -2.45 9.01
C ASP A 134 -11.85 -1.63 9.65
N TYR A 135 -10.65 -2.20 9.73
CA TYR A 135 -9.50 -1.47 10.24
C TYR A 135 -9.08 -0.33 9.30
N LEU A 136 -8.96 -0.57 8.00
CA LEU A 136 -8.63 0.46 7.01
C LEU A 136 -9.67 1.59 7.01
N LYS A 137 -10.97 1.26 7.04
CA LYS A 137 -12.09 2.19 7.14
C LYS A 137 -12.03 3.03 8.42
N SER A 138 -11.61 2.44 9.55
CA SER A 138 -11.44 3.15 10.83
C SER A 138 -10.36 4.22 10.79
N THR A 139 -9.48 4.21 9.81
CA THR A 139 -8.46 5.27 9.64
C THR A 139 -9.07 6.60 9.19
N LYS A 140 -10.33 6.58 8.74
CA LYS A 140 -11.08 7.76 8.29
C LYS A 140 -10.30 8.51 7.21
N TRP A 141 -10.09 9.79 7.41
CA TRP A 141 -9.41 10.71 6.50
C TRP A 141 -7.89 10.87 6.76
N ARG A 142 -7.31 10.06 7.64
CA ARG A 142 -5.85 10.11 7.86
C ARG A 142 -5.10 9.67 6.61
N ILE A 143 -3.99 10.34 6.34
CA ILE A 143 -3.05 9.95 5.29
C ILE A 143 -2.22 8.81 5.84
N LEU A 144 -2.21 7.68 5.14
CA LEU A 144 -1.42 6.53 5.53
C LEU A 144 0.03 6.74 5.09
N VAL A 145 0.99 6.43 5.97
CA VAL A 145 2.40 6.73 5.74
C VAL A 145 3.25 5.51 6.08
N GLU A 146 3.90 4.94 5.07
CA GLU A 146 4.87 3.87 5.31
C GLU A 146 6.19 4.46 5.84
N ALA A 147 6.36 4.39 7.17
CA ALA A 147 7.53 4.93 7.85
C ALA A 147 8.71 3.94 7.83
N SER A 148 9.07 3.50 6.63
CA SER A 148 10.22 2.62 6.39
C SER A 148 11.51 3.43 6.30
N PRO A 149 12.51 3.18 7.17
CA PRO A 149 13.77 3.92 7.15
C PRO A 149 14.62 3.68 5.90
N ARG A 150 14.39 2.55 5.21
CA ARG A 150 15.21 2.08 4.08
C ARG A 150 14.50 2.12 2.73
N ASP A 151 13.18 2.23 2.72
CA ASP A 151 12.41 2.26 1.47
C ASP A 151 12.10 3.71 1.09
N ARG A 152 12.57 4.12 -0.08
CA ARG A 152 12.37 5.47 -0.61
C ARG A 152 11.36 5.52 -1.75
N ILE A 153 10.80 4.37 -2.13
CA ILE A 153 9.77 4.28 -3.17
C ILE A 153 8.42 4.06 -2.50
N TRP A 154 8.28 2.95 -1.78
CA TRP A 154 7.02 2.61 -1.12
C TRP A 154 6.82 3.36 0.19
N GLY A 155 7.91 3.66 0.90
CA GLY A 155 7.91 4.42 2.14
C GLY A 155 8.51 5.83 2.02
N ILE A 156 8.60 6.50 3.17
CA ILE A 156 9.12 7.89 3.27
C ILE A 156 10.64 7.97 3.48
N GLY A 157 11.34 6.84 3.54
CA GLY A 157 12.79 6.80 3.75
C GLY A 157 13.25 7.26 5.14
N MET A 158 12.33 7.26 6.13
CA MET A 158 12.60 7.57 7.54
C MET A 158 11.61 6.86 8.45
N GLY A 159 11.99 6.57 9.70
CA GLY A 159 11.11 5.95 10.70
C GLY A 159 10.15 6.96 11.33
N LYS A 160 9.06 6.47 11.93
CA LYS A 160 8.03 7.32 12.57
C LYS A 160 8.56 8.15 13.75
N SER A 161 9.63 7.71 14.38
CA SER A 161 10.29 8.44 15.49
C SER A 161 11.19 9.59 15.01
N ASN A 162 11.39 9.73 13.70
CA ASN A 162 12.15 10.85 13.15
C ASN A 162 11.36 12.15 13.38
N PRO A 163 11.96 13.22 13.92
CA PRO A 163 11.27 14.49 14.18
C PRO A 163 10.66 15.12 12.90
N ASP A 164 11.18 14.78 11.73
CA ASP A 164 10.69 15.25 10.43
C ASP A 164 9.64 14.33 9.79
N ALA A 165 9.19 13.26 10.47
CA ALA A 165 8.24 12.30 9.90
C ALA A 165 6.89 12.95 9.51
N GLU A 166 6.43 13.95 10.26
CA GLU A 166 5.20 14.70 9.96
C GLU A 166 5.41 15.85 8.96
N CYS A 167 6.62 16.02 8.44
CA CYS A 167 6.98 17.10 7.51
C CYS A 167 7.22 16.53 6.09
N PRO A 168 6.21 16.47 5.21
CA PRO A 168 6.34 15.79 3.91
C PRO A 168 7.34 16.45 2.95
N VAL A 169 7.69 17.72 3.19
CA VAL A 169 8.74 18.39 2.41
C VAL A 169 10.15 17.87 2.72
N LYS A 170 10.32 17.18 3.86
CA LYS A 170 11.59 16.59 4.29
C LYS A 170 11.65 15.06 4.04
N TRP A 171 10.58 14.46 3.55
CA TRP A 171 10.59 13.03 3.25
C TRP A 171 11.63 12.69 2.20
N ARG A 172 12.32 11.58 2.43
CA ARG A 172 13.39 11.05 1.57
C ARG A 172 12.87 10.03 0.55
N GLY A 173 11.58 9.71 0.63
CA GLY A 173 10.89 8.76 -0.24
C GLY A 173 9.51 9.25 -0.61
N THR A 174 8.85 8.52 -1.53
CA THR A 174 7.63 8.95 -2.22
C THR A 174 6.34 8.49 -1.55
N ASN A 175 6.41 7.59 -0.54
CA ASN A 175 5.22 7.05 0.16
C ASN A 175 4.19 6.37 -0.77
N PHE A 176 4.60 5.72 -1.84
CA PHE A 176 3.67 5.13 -2.81
C PHE A 176 2.70 4.13 -2.18
N LEU A 177 3.16 3.30 -1.23
CA LEU A 177 2.25 2.36 -0.55
C LEU A 177 1.22 3.09 0.31
N GLY A 178 1.64 4.09 1.07
CA GLY A 178 0.71 4.89 1.88
C GLY A 178 -0.36 5.58 1.03
N PHE A 179 0.02 6.14 -0.11
CA PHE A 179 -0.93 6.77 -1.04
C PHE A 179 -1.84 5.74 -1.71
N ALA A 180 -1.32 4.60 -2.18
CA ALA A 180 -2.14 3.54 -2.78
C ALA A 180 -3.19 2.99 -1.79
N LEU A 181 -2.85 2.88 -0.51
CA LEU A 181 -3.78 2.49 0.55
C LEU A 181 -4.81 3.58 0.86
N THR A 182 -4.38 4.85 0.90
CA THR A 182 -5.27 6.00 1.13
C THR A 182 -6.31 6.12 0.01
N GLU A 183 -5.85 6.09 -1.24
CA GLU A 183 -6.72 6.10 -2.43
C GLU A 183 -7.63 4.87 -2.48
N GLY A 184 -7.07 3.68 -2.22
CA GLY A 184 -7.84 2.43 -2.19
C GLY A 184 -8.95 2.44 -1.15
N ARG A 185 -8.70 2.97 0.06
CA ARG A 185 -9.73 3.18 1.09
C ARG A 185 -10.85 4.07 0.57
N ASP A 186 -10.51 5.20 -0.01
CA ASP A 186 -11.49 6.19 -0.45
C ASP A 186 -12.33 5.63 -1.60
N LEU A 187 -11.74 4.87 -2.54
CA LEU A 187 -12.46 4.16 -3.60
C LEU A 187 -13.40 3.06 -3.06
N LEU A 188 -13.01 2.33 -2.02
CA LEU A 188 -13.87 1.31 -1.41
C LEU A 188 -15.05 1.95 -0.67
N LEU A 189 -14.84 3.08 0.01
CA LEU A 189 -15.92 3.85 0.64
C LEU A 189 -16.94 4.36 -0.39
N GLU A 190 -16.47 4.87 -1.53
CA GLU A 190 -17.35 5.32 -2.62
C GLU A 190 -18.21 4.19 -3.18
N ARG A 191 -17.66 2.96 -3.29
CA ARG A 191 -18.42 1.78 -3.71
C ARG A 191 -19.51 1.41 -2.71
N GLU A 192 -19.19 1.38 -1.39
CA GLU A 192 -20.19 1.12 -0.35
C GLU A 192 -21.31 2.17 -0.34
N GLU A 193 -21.00 3.44 -0.53
CA GLU A 193 -21.99 4.52 -0.61
C GLU A 193 -22.90 4.37 -1.85
N GLY A 194 -22.33 3.96 -3.00
CA GLY A 194 -23.08 3.74 -4.24
C GLY A 194 -23.98 2.50 -4.23
N GLU A 195 -23.65 1.47 -3.44
CA GLU A 195 -24.46 0.26 -3.28
C GLU A 195 -25.61 0.44 -2.28
N ASN A 196 -25.54 1.44 -1.39
CA ASN A 196 -26.54 1.71 -0.36
C ASN A 196 -27.49 2.89 -0.70
N GLY A 197 -27.34 3.53 -1.85
CA GLY A 197 -28.16 4.65 -2.34
C GLY A 197 -29.04 4.24 -3.52
#